data_f9241349898230c20a89cd462b896907
#
_entry.id   f9241349898230c20a89cd462b896907
#
_cell.length_a   1.000
_cell.length_b   1.000
_cell.length_c   1.000
_cell.angle_alpha   90.00
_cell.angle_beta   90.00
_cell.angle_gamma   90.00
#
_symmetry.space_group_name_H-M   'P 1'
#
loop_
_entity.id
_entity.type
_entity.pdbx_description
1 polymer ?
#
loop_
_entity_poly.entity_id
_entity_poly.type
_entity_poly.pdbx_seq_one_letter_code
_entity_poly.pdbx_strand_id
1 'polypeptide(L)'
;EDVWIKSDDGLRLHATYFPGIDGGNPDKAVICFHGYTSEAMSDYSSISNYYLKKGYSVLLVDARAHGQSEGKFIGFGCKDRYDALKWIEWMIKKAGNDIRIVLMGNSMGGATVLMASGLNLPEQVKGIVSDCAFTSPKAVFTHVLHSMYHLPAFPMIQIADFVNRKMA
;
A
#
# COMPACT_ATOMS: atom_id res chain seq x y z
N GLU A 1 -5.52 -17.04 -1.67
CA GLU A 1 -6.92 -16.64 -1.90
C GLU A 1 -6.95 -15.21 -2.43
N ASP A 2 -7.52 -14.99 -3.63
CA ASP A 2 -7.73 -13.65 -4.15
C ASP A 2 -8.93 -13.02 -3.46
N VAL A 3 -8.78 -11.80 -2.98
CA VAL A 3 -9.80 -11.07 -2.24
C VAL A 3 -9.98 -9.67 -2.81
N TRP A 4 -11.18 -9.13 -2.66
CA TRP A 4 -11.57 -7.87 -3.28
C TRP A 4 -12.31 -7.00 -2.29
N ILE A 5 -12.03 -5.70 -2.36
CA ILE A 5 -12.80 -4.65 -1.67
C ILE A 5 -13.24 -3.58 -2.66
N LYS A 6 -14.13 -2.72 -2.21
CA LYS A 6 -14.52 -1.51 -2.93
C LYS A 6 -13.95 -0.29 -2.20
N SER A 7 -13.21 0.56 -2.91
CA SER A 7 -12.72 1.83 -2.40
C SER A 7 -13.86 2.84 -2.21
N ASP A 8 -13.61 3.93 -1.49
CA ASP A 8 -14.60 4.99 -1.27
C ASP A 8 -15.01 5.71 -2.57
N ASP A 9 -14.13 5.74 -3.56
CA ASP A 9 -14.37 6.29 -4.90
C ASP A 9 -14.86 5.23 -5.92
N GLY A 10 -15.20 4.04 -5.45
CA GLY A 10 -15.91 3.01 -6.21
C GLY A 10 -15.06 2.02 -6.97
N LEU A 11 -13.72 2.11 -6.92
CA LEU A 11 -12.81 1.16 -7.56
C LEU A 11 -12.87 -0.22 -6.88
N ARG A 12 -12.79 -1.27 -7.68
CA ARG A 12 -12.59 -2.63 -7.20
C ARG A 12 -11.09 -2.88 -7.02
N LEU A 13 -10.67 -3.08 -5.77
CA LEU A 13 -9.27 -3.29 -5.40
C LEU A 13 -9.04 -4.74 -5.05
N HIS A 14 -7.89 -5.26 -5.45
CA HIS A 14 -7.46 -6.64 -5.28
C HIS A 14 -6.37 -6.77 -4.20
N ALA A 15 -6.37 -7.90 -3.53
CA ALA A 15 -5.25 -8.37 -2.72
C ALA A 15 -5.21 -9.90 -2.72
N THR A 16 -4.03 -10.46 -2.46
CA THR A 16 -3.86 -11.89 -2.22
C THR A 16 -3.72 -12.14 -0.72
N TYR A 17 -4.63 -12.92 -0.16
CA TYR A 17 -4.65 -13.31 1.26
C TYR A 17 -4.05 -14.70 1.46
N PHE A 18 -3.14 -14.80 2.41
CA PHE A 18 -2.56 -16.04 2.90
C PHE A 18 -2.93 -16.21 4.38
N PRO A 19 -3.72 -17.22 4.75
CA PRO A 19 -3.99 -17.53 6.15
C PRO A 19 -2.73 -18.02 6.86
N GLY A 20 -2.63 -17.82 8.16
CA GLY A 20 -1.56 -18.39 8.98
C GLY A 20 -1.53 -19.93 8.90
N ILE A 21 -0.34 -20.52 9.02
CA ILE A 21 -0.09 -21.95 8.74
C ILE A 21 -0.89 -22.90 9.65
N ASP A 22 -1.24 -22.47 10.85
CA ASP A 22 -1.91 -23.33 11.83
C ASP A 22 -3.43 -23.49 11.63
N GLY A 23 -3.99 -22.96 10.53
CA GLY A 23 -5.43 -23.11 10.19
C GLY A 23 -6.40 -22.52 11.22
N GLY A 24 -5.89 -21.97 12.32
CA GLY A 24 -6.64 -21.26 13.33
C GLY A 24 -6.92 -19.82 12.90
N ASN A 25 -7.77 -19.14 13.65
CA ASN A 25 -7.98 -17.71 13.46
C ASN A 25 -6.72 -16.98 13.92
N PRO A 26 -5.87 -16.44 13.03
CA PRO A 26 -4.58 -15.89 13.43
C PRO A 26 -4.84 -14.64 14.26
N ASP A 27 -4.16 -14.55 15.40
CA ASP A 27 -4.18 -13.35 16.27
C ASP A 27 -3.28 -12.22 15.74
N LYS A 28 -2.59 -12.46 14.61
CA LYS A 28 -1.61 -11.54 13.99
C LYS A 28 -1.74 -11.53 12.48
N ALA A 29 -1.65 -10.33 11.91
CA ALA A 29 -1.59 -10.14 10.48
C ALA A 29 -0.57 -9.09 10.07
N VAL A 30 -0.04 -9.24 8.87
CA VAL A 30 0.71 -8.19 8.18
C VAL A 30 0.00 -7.85 6.87
N ILE A 31 -0.22 -6.54 6.64
CA ILE A 31 -0.77 -6.01 5.39
C ILE A 31 0.36 -5.30 4.67
N CYS A 32 0.69 -5.76 3.46
CA CYS A 32 1.85 -5.32 2.69
C CYS A 32 1.44 -4.48 1.50
N PHE A 33 2.09 -3.31 1.32
CA PHE A 33 1.86 -2.34 0.26
C PHE A 33 3.13 -2.17 -0.57
N HIS A 34 3.07 -2.52 -1.85
CA HIS A 34 4.22 -2.54 -2.76
C HIS A 34 4.66 -1.16 -3.27
N GLY A 35 5.83 -1.12 -3.91
CA GLY A 35 6.41 0.05 -4.55
C GLY A 35 5.75 0.44 -5.87
N TYR A 36 6.16 1.60 -6.40
CA TYR A 36 5.72 2.10 -7.69
C TYR A 36 6.12 1.15 -8.83
N THR A 37 5.21 0.91 -9.78
CA THR A 37 5.37 -0.03 -10.92
C THR A 37 5.77 -1.46 -10.54
N SER A 38 5.50 -1.87 -9.30
CA SER A 38 5.65 -3.23 -8.82
C SER A 38 4.31 -3.91 -8.58
N GLU A 39 4.35 -5.12 -8.06
CA GLU A 39 3.20 -5.91 -7.61
C GLU A 39 3.49 -6.43 -6.20
N ALA A 40 2.46 -6.60 -5.41
CA ALA A 40 2.62 -7.03 -4.02
C ALA A 40 3.31 -8.39 -3.91
N MET A 41 3.02 -9.31 -4.83
CA MET A 41 3.66 -10.62 -4.88
C MET A 41 5.17 -10.52 -5.18
N SER A 42 5.57 -9.64 -6.11
CA SER A 42 6.98 -9.44 -6.47
C SER A 42 7.79 -8.87 -5.32
N ASP A 43 7.26 -7.87 -4.60
CA ASP A 43 7.97 -7.21 -3.51
C ASP A 43 8.07 -8.08 -2.25
N TYR A 44 7.05 -8.91 -1.99
CA TYR A 44 6.86 -9.53 -0.68
C TYR A 44 6.89 -11.06 -0.66
N SER A 45 7.06 -11.76 -1.79
CA SER A 45 7.03 -13.23 -1.84
C SER A 45 8.02 -13.89 -0.88
N SER A 46 9.24 -13.37 -0.76
CA SER A 46 10.27 -13.93 0.11
C SER A 46 9.97 -13.68 1.60
N ILE A 47 9.60 -12.47 1.97
CA ILE A 47 9.35 -12.11 3.36
C ILE A 47 8.00 -12.64 3.86
N SER A 48 7.03 -12.87 2.98
CA SER A 48 5.74 -13.49 3.32
C SER A 48 5.92 -14.86 3.97
N ASN A 49 6.83 -15.69 3.45
CA ASN A 49 7.13 -16.98 4.03
C ASN A 49 7.65 -16.89 5.47
N TYR A 50 8.41 -15.85 5.78
CA TYR A 50 8.88 -15.63 7.16
C TYR A 50 7.70 -15.33 8.09
N TYR A 51 6.79 -14.42 7.69
CA TYR A 51 5.62 -14.08 8.51
C TYR A 51 4.66 -15.25 8.68
N LEU A 52 4.40 -16.01 7.62
CA LEU A 52 3.55 -17.20 7.67
C LEU A 52 4.11 -18.24 8.66
N LYS A 53 5.43 -18.51 8.63
CA LYS A 53 6.10 -19.42 9.58
C LYS A 53 6.07 -18.91 11.02
N LYS A 54 5.84 -17.62 11.25
CA LYS A 54 5.67 -17.00 12.58
C LYS A 54 4.19 -16.91 13.00
N GLY A 55 3.28 -17.55 12.27
CA GLY A 55 1.86 -17.62 12.59
C GLY A 55 1.08 -16.35 12.22
N TYR A 56 1.64 -15.47 11.38
CA TYR A 56 0.89 -14.33 10.85
C TYR A 56 0.04 -14.75 9.66
N SER A 57 -1.14 -14.16 9.51
CA SER A 57 -1.75 -14.03 8.18
C SER A 57 -1.05 -12.92 7.40
N VAL A 58 -1.02 -13.08 6.08
CA VAL A 58 -0.39 -12.10 5.19
C VAL A 58 -1.42 -11.64 4.16
N LEU A 59 -1.57 -10.32 4.00
CA LEU A 59 -2.37 -9.70 2.95
C LEU A 59 -1.45 -8.89 2.04
N LEU A 60 -1.33 -9.31 0.80
CA LEU A 60 -0.54 -8.65 -0.23
C LEU A 60 -1.47 -7.79 -1.09
N VAL A 61 -1.41 -6.48 -0.94
CA VAL A 61 -2.34 -5.53 -1.55
C VAL A 61 -1.79 -5.03 -2.88
N ASP A 62 -2.56 -5.18 -3.95
CA ASP A 62 -2.32 -4.45 -5.19
C ASP A 62 -2.86 -3.02 -5.04
N ALA A 63 -1.97 -2.04 -5.08
CA ALA A 63 -2.35 -0.63 -5.02
C ALA A 63 -3.25 -0.26 -6.22
N ARG A 64 -4.06 0.80 -6.09
CA ARG A 64 -4.86 1.30 -7.20
C ARG A 64 -4.01 1.52 -8.46
N ALA A 65 -4.55 1.17 -9.63
CA ALA A 65 -3.87 1.20 -10.94
C ALA A 65 -2.65 0.26 -11.06
N HIS A 66 -2.53 -0.76 -10.17
CA HIS A 66 -1.50 -1.80 -10.24
C HIS A 66 -2.13 -3.19 -10.13
N GLY A 67 -1.39 -4.20 -10.61
CA GLY A 67 -1.81 -5.59 -10.56
C GLY A 67 -3.21 -5.80 -11.09
N GLN A 68 -4.08 -6.42 -10.30
CA GLN A 68 -5.49 -6.65 -10.64
C GLN A 68 -6.44 -5.55 -10.12
N SER A 69 -5.93 -4.56 -9.39
CA SER A 69 -6.74 -3.44 -8.90
C SER A 69 -7.12 -2.47 -10.01
N GLU A 70 -8.37 -2.02 -9.97
CA GLU A 70 -8.83 -0.97 -10.88
C GLU A 70 -8.16 0.39 -10.59
N GLY A 71 -8.24 1.29 -11.55
CA GLY A 71 -7.75 2.66 -11.47
C GLY A 71 -7.07 3.09 -12.76
N LYS A 72 -7.05 4.40 -12.98
CA LYS A 72 -6.39 5.03 -14.14
C LYS A 72 -5.20 5.88 -13.74
N PHE A 73 -5.09 6.20 -12.44
CA PHE A 73 -4.07 7.10 -11.89
C PHE A 73 -3.44 6.49 -10.65
N ILE A 74 -2.14 6.62 -10.55
CA ILE A 74 -1.35 6.21 -9.40
C ILE A 74 -1.37 7.34 -8.39
N GLY A 75 -1.81 7.05 -7.16
CA GLY A 75 -2.07 8.05 -6.13
C GLY A 75 -0.87 8.46 -5.29
N PHE A 76 0.25 7.75 -5.38
CA PHE A 76 1.48 7.98 -4.58
C PHE A 76 1.19 8.14 -3.07
N GLY A 77 0.27 7.33 -2.55
CA GLY A 77 -0.13 7.35 -1.15
C GLY A 77 -1.31 8.29 -0.83
N CYS A 78 -1.61 9.29 -1.68
CA CYS A 78 -2.63 10.29 -1.37
C CYS A 78 -4.06 9.72 -1.25
N LYS A 79 -4.47 8.87 -2.19
CA LYS A 79 -5.74 8.13 -2.13
C LYS A 79 -5.55 6.75 -1.50
N ASP A 80 -4.42 6.13 -1.76
CA ASP A 80 -4.06 4.78 -1.28
C ASP A 80 -4.12 4.66 0.25
N ARG A 81 -3.88 5.75 1.01
CA ARG A 81 -4.03 5.77 2.47
C ARG A 81 -5.46 5.46 2.94
N TYR A 82 -6.48 5.84 2.17
CA TYR A 82 -7.88 5.51 2.47
C TYR A 82 -8.19 4.06 2.09
N ASP A 83 -7.58 3.57 1.00
CA ASP A 83 -7.67 2.16 0.63
C ASP A 83 -7.04 1.27 1.71
N ALA A 84 -5.95 1.73 2.32
CA ALA A 84 -5.32 1.03 3.45
C ALA A 84 -6.29 0.87 4.63
N LEU A 85 -7.11 1.88 4.96
CA LEU A 85 -8.17 1.73 5.98
C LEU A 85 -9.17 0.64 5.60
N LYS A 86 -9.60 0.56 4.33
CA LYS A 86 -10.52 -0.48 3.86
C LYS A 86 -9.92 -1.88 3.98
N TRP A 87 -8.64 -2.03 3.70
CA TRP A 87 -7.93 -3.30 3.87
C TRP A 87 -7.79 -3.69 5.35
N ILE A 88 -7.57 -2.72 6.25
CA ILE A 88 -7.57 -2.94 7.70
C ILE A 88 -8.96 -3.40 8.15
N GLU A 89 -10.03 -2.72 7.74
CA GLU A 89 -11.42 -3.10 8.04
C GLU A 89 -11.73 -4.52 7.54
N TRP A 90 -11.30 -4.84 6.32
CA TRP A 90 -11.45 -6.17 5.75
C TRP A 90 -10.74 -7.24 6.60
N MET A 91 -9.50 -6.97 7.02
CA MET A 91 -8.71 -7.88 7.85
C MET A 91 -9.36 -8.11 9.23
N ILE A 92 -9.85 -7.05 9.86
CA ILE A 92 -10.57 -7.15 11.15
C ILE A 92 -11.84 -7.99 10.98
N LYS A 93 -12.60 -7.76 9.92
CA LYS A 93 -13.80 -8.54 9.62
C LYS A 93 -13.50 -10.03 9.35
N LYS A 94 -12.38 -10.31 8.69
CA LYS A 94 -11.95 -11.68 8.34
C LYS A 94 -11.45 -12.45 9.56
N ALA A 95 -10.67 -11.81 10.45
CA ALA A 95 -9.96 -12.47 11.54
C ALA A 95 -10.55 -12.20 12.95
N GLY A 96 -11.43 -11.21 13.11
CA GLY A 96 -12.03 -10.82 14.37
C GLY A 96 -11.36 -9.63 15.04
N ASN A 97 -12.01 -9.10 16.09
CA ASN A 97 -11.59 -7.86 16.74
C ASN A 97 -10.29 -7.97 17.55
N ASP A 98 -9.88 -9.17 17.93
CA ASP A 98 -8.66 -9.39 18.71
C ASP A 98 -7.38 -9.45 17.86
N ILE A 99 -7.51 -9.33 16.53
CA ILE A 99 -6.39 -9.35 15.58
C ILE A 99 -5.41 -8.20 15.84
N ARG A 100 -4.12 -8.49 15.80
CA ARG A 100 -3.03 -7.51 15.85
C ARG A 100 -2.45 -7.34 14.47
N ILE A 101 -2.56 -6.15 13.89
CA ILE A 101 -2.19 -5.85 12.53
C ILE A 101 -0.89 -5.01 12.51
N VAL A 102 0.04 -5.38 11.64
CA VAL A 102 1.19 -4.57 11.25
C VAL A 102 0.98 -4.14 9.80
N LEU A 103 1.12 -2.85 9.52
CA LEU A 103 1.17 -2.34 8.16
C LEU A 103 2.63 -2.30 7.71
N MET A 104 2.92 -2.82 6.53
CA MET A 104 4.25 -2.82 5.96
C MET A 104 4.21 -2.25 4.54
N GLY A 105 5.08 -1.29 4.25
CA GLY A 105 5.13 -0.65 2.95
C GLY A 105 6.54 -0.41 2.44
N ASN A 106 6.76 -0.68 1.15
CA ASN A 106 8.00 -0.42 0.44
C ASN A 106 7.84 0.77 -0.48
N SER A 107 8.75 1.75 -0.46
CA SER A 107 8.79 2.91 -1.35
C SER A 107 7.44 3.66 -1.38
N MET A 108 6.68 3.58 -2.47
CA MET A 108 5.33 4.14 -2.58
C MET A 108 4.37 3.55 -1.52
N GLY A 109 4.43 2.25 -1.28
CA GLY A 109 3.69 1.60 -0.20
C GLY A 109 4.13 2.09 1.17
N GLY A 110 5.43 2.36 1.36
CA GLY A 110 5.97 2.99 2.57
C GLY A 110 5.37 4.37 2.82
N ALA A 111 5.25 5.19 1.77
CA ALA A 111 4.57 6.49 1.86
C ALA A 111 3.07 6.32 2.17
N THR A 112 2.41 5.32 1.57
CA THR A 112 1.01 5.00 1.83
C THR A 112 0.75 4.71 3.30
N VAL A 113 1.53 3.81 3.93
CA VAL A 113 1.32 3.44 5.34
C VAL A 113 1.68 4.59 6.29
N LEU A 114 2.68 5.42 5.96
CA LEU A 114 2.98 6.64 6.73
C LEU A 114 1.84 7.68 6.62
N MET A 115 1.28 7.89 5.42
CA MET A 115 0.14 8.80 5.27
C MET A 115 -1.11 8.25 5.96
N ALA A 116 -1.31 6.93 5.97
CA ALA A 116 -2.39 6.29 6.71
C ALA A 116 -2.25 6.48 8.22
N SER A 117 -1.02 6.52 8.75
CA SER A 117 -0.78 6.76 10.19
C SER A 117 -1.27 8.13 10.69
N GLY A 118 -1.44 9.09 9.78
CA GLY A 118 -2.05 10.40 10.09
C GLY A 118 -3.59 10.38 10.12
N LEU A 119 -4.21 9.23 9.86
CA LEU A 119 -5.66 9.03 9.96
C LEU A 119 -6.00 8.33 11.29
N ASN A 120 -7.30 8.26 11.60
CA ASN A 120 -7.77 7.51 12.76
C ASN A 120 -7.69 6.00 12.47
N LEU A 121 -6.53 5.39 12.73
CA LEU A 121 -6.37 3.96 12.58
C LEU A 121 -7.11 3.19 13.69
N PRO A 122 -7.74 2.04 13.36
CA PRO A 122 -8.29 1.13 14.36
C PRO A 122 -7.21 0.67 15.36
N GLU A 123 -7.63 0.43 16.59
CA GLU A 123 -6.73 -0.01 17.68
C GLU A 123 -6.01 -1.35 17.40
N GLN A 124 -6.54 -2.15 16.48
CA GLN A 124 -5.94 -3.39 16.02
C GLN A 124 -4.59 -3.17 15.31
N VAL A 125 -4.34 -1.98 14.76
CA VAL A 125 -3.05 -1.63 14.14
C VAL A 125 -2.03 -1.37 15.26
N LYS A 126 -1.08 -2.27 15.42
CA LYS A 126 -0.07 -2.24 16.48
C LYS A 126 1.30 -1.72 16.03
N GLY A 127 1.51 -1.61 14.74
CA GLY A 127 2.79 -1.13 14.22
C GLY A 127 2.74 -0.80 12.74
N ILE A 128 3.67 0.04 12.31
CA ILE A 128 3.88 0.44 10.92
C ILE A 128 5.36 0.28 10.61
N VAL A 129 5.66 -0.43 9.53
CA VAL A 129 7.01 -0.57 8.97
C VAL A 129 7.02 0.11 7.61
N SER A 130 7.83 1.15 7.50
CA SER A 130 7.99 1.89 6.24
C SER A 130 9.42 1.76 5.77
N ASP A 131 9.61 1.10 4.63
CA ASP A 131 10.92 0.96 4.00
C ASP A 131 11.05 1.93 2.83
N CYS A 132 12.17 2.67 2.78
CA CYS A 132 12.58 3.63 1.77
C CYS A 132 11.46 4.58 1.24
N ALA A 133 10.55 5.01 2.11
CA ALA A 133 9.49 5.93 1.75
C ALA A 133 10.03 7.33 1.36
N PHE A 134 9.32 8.00 0.49
CA PHE A 134 9.63 9.36 0.09
C PHE A 134 8.85 10.40 0.91
N THR A 135 9.38 11.60 1.00
CA THR A 135 8.74 12.72 1.73
C THR A 135 7.60 13.38 0.95
N SER A 136 7.68 13.35 -0.38
CA SER A 136 6.59 13.81 -1.25
C SER A 136 6.79 13.30 -2.69
N PRO A 137 5.71 13.13 -3.47
CA PRO A 137 5.80 12.79 -4.90
C PRO A 137 6.67 13.79 -5.68
N LYS A 138 6.52 15.09 -5.37
CA LYS A 138 7.32 16.15 -6.00
C LYS A 138 8.81 15.94 -5.75
N ALA A 139 9.23 15.58 -4.55
CA ALA A 139 10.63 15.33 -4.22
C ALA A 139 11.19 14.14 -5.02
N VAL A 140 10.43 13.04 -5.11
CA VAL A 140 10.82 11.87 -5.91
C VAL A 140 10.96 12.23 -7.38
N PHE A 141 9.96 12.87 -7.99
CA PHE A 141 10.02 13.24 -9.40
C PHE A 141 11.16 14.23 -9.68
N THR A 142 11.40 15.18 -8.79
CA THR A 142 12.55 16.10 -8.91
C THR A 142 13.86 15.33 -8.90
N HIS A 143 14.02 14.39 -7.97
CA HIS A 143 15.22 13.56 -7.87
C HIS A 143 15.42 12.70 -9.14
N VAL A 144 14.36 12.05 -9.61
CA VAL A 144 14.42 11.23 -10.84
C VAL A 144 14.79 12.07 -12.07
N LEU A 145 14.17 13.25 -12.23
CA LEU A 145 14.53 14.16 -13.34
C LEU A 145 16.01 14.54 -13.32
N HIS A 146 16.55 14.89 -12.15
CA HIS A 146 17.96 15.26 -12.03
C HIS A 146 18.91 14.07 -12.19
N SER A 147 18.65 12.96 -11.48
CA SER A 147 19.62 11.86 -11.39
C SER A 147 19.59 10.91 -12.60
N MET A 148 18.41 10.67 -13.19
CA MET A 148 18.27 9.70 -14.29
C MET A 148 18.23 10.38 -15.67
N TYR A 149 17.58 11.53 -15.75
CA TYR A 149 17.37 12.20 -17.05
C TYR A 149 18.23 13.45 -17.24
N HIS A 150 18.94 13.89 -16.21
CA HIS A 150 19.75 15.11 -16.21
C HIS A 150 18.96 16.37 -16.64
N LEU A 151 17.65 16.38 -16.35
CA LEU A 151 16.72 17.45 -16.69
C LEU A 151 16.47 18.37 -15.48
N PRO A 152 16.28 19.68 -15.71
CA PRO A 152 15.93 20.60 -14.63
C PRO A 152 14.48 20.34 -14.14
N ALA A 153 14.27 20.48 -12.82
CA ALA A 153 12.93 20.35 -12.24
C ALA A 153 11.96 21.41 -12.77
N PHE A 154 12.44 22.63 -13.00
CA PHE A 154 11.68 23.72 -13.63
C PHE A 154 11.96 23.76 -15.15
N PRO A 155 10.92 23.87 -16.02
CA PRO A 155 9.49 23.94 -15.71
C PRO A 155 8.76 22.59 -15.67
N MET A 156 9.47 21.45 -15.76
CA MET A 156 8.89 20.12 -15.96
C MET A 156 7.89 19.75 -14.87
N ILE A 157 8.23 19.96 -13.59
CA ILE A 157 7.36 19.63 -12.46
C ILE A 157 6.10 20.51 -12.45
N GLN A 158 6.20 21.78 -12.82
CA GLN A 158 5.06 22.70 -12.89
C GLN A 158 4.09 22.32 -14.01
N ILE A 159 4.63 21.91 -15.17
CA ILE A 159 3.82 21.41 -16.29
C ILE A 159 3.11 20.11 -15.88
N ALA A 160 3.81 19.17 -15.24
CA ALA A 160 3.21 17.93 -14.76
C ALA A 160 2.11 18.19 -13.73
N ASP A 161 2.33 19.09 -12.77
CA ASP A 161 1.32 19.47 -11.77
C ASP A 161 0.08 20.11 -12.43
N PHE A 162 0.29 21.00 -13.40
CA PHE A 162 -0.80 21.62 -14.14
C PHE A 162 -1.64 20.60 -14.94
N VAL A 163 -0.98 19.67 -15.61
CA VAL A 163 -1.66 18.60 -16.36
C VAL A 163 -2.44 17.70 -15.41
N ASN A 164 -1.84 17.26 -14.30
CA ASN A 164 -2.50 16.42 -13.31
C ASN A 164 -3.78 17.07 -12.74
N ARG A 165 -3.74 18.36 -12.41
CA ARG A 165 -4.91 19.11 -11.90
C ARG A 165 -6.04 19.20 -12.92
N LYS A 166 -5.77 19.10 -14.21
CA LYS A 166 -6.78 19.10 -15.26
C LYS A 166 -7.35 17.73 -15.57
N MET A 167 -6.59 16.65 -15.24
CA MET A 167 -6.96 15.26 -15.54
C MET A 167 -7.59 14.53 -14.35
N ALA A 168 -7.38 15.03 -13.13
CA ALA A 168 -7.93 14.49 -11.89
C ALA A 168 -9.29 15.09 -11.56
#